data_9d7a623b6d50fd01d0c1cbb7c1b30274
#
_entry.id   9d7a623b6d50fd01d0c1cbb7c1b30274
#
_cell.length_a   1.000
_cell.length_b   1.000
_cell.length_c   1.000
_cell.angle_alpha   90.00
_cell.angle_beta   90.00
_cell.angle_gamma   90.00
#
_symmetry.space_group_name_H-M   'P 1'
#
loop_
_entity.id
_entity.type
_entity.pdbx_description
1 polymer ?
#
loop_
_entity_poly.entity_id
_entity_poly.type
_entity_poly.pdbx_seq_one_letter_code
_entity_poly.pdbx_strand_id
1 'polypeptide(L)'
;PLAVQNIKHGEEFFVIDGEFEINDRNEQIVCSLKKGQKKILKRNGKIYDKFSEHVGFIPLVIISPADRDLIIEGSETRRKFMDSVISQLDSQYLKQLIQYQKVMSQRNALLKYFALNFVFDNDTLSIYNEQLNSFGQYIFEKRKEFIEQFIPIFNTHHQAITGSQETVQLVYESHLFENNLLTLLEENINKDRALHYT
;
A
#
# COMPACT_ATOMS: atom_id res chain seq x y z
N PRO A 1 -1.14 -9.50 -12.47
CA PRO A 1 -1.19 -9.57 -13.94
C PRO A 1 -1.05 -8.16 -14.51
N LEU A 2 -0.29 -8.04 -15.59
CA LEU A 2 -0.19 -6.76 -16.30
C LEU A 2 -1.56 -6.45 -16.92
N ALA A 3 -2.05 -5.22 -16.76
CA ALA A 3 -3.38 -4.82 -17.26
C ALA A 3 -3.54 -5.07 -18.78
N VAL A 4 -2.43 -5.08 -19.53
CA VAL A 4 -2.38 -5.42 -20.96
C VAL A 4 -2.84 -6.86 -21.25
N GLN A 5 -2.69 -7.78 -20.30
CA GLN A 5 -3.15 -9.17 -20.44
C GLN A 5 -4.68 -9.31 -20.47
N ASN A 6 -5.40 -8.26 -20.06
CA ASN A 6 -6.87 -8.22 -20.16
C ASN A 6 -7.38 -7.82 -21.54
N ILE A 7 -6.48 -7.43 -22.46
CA ILE A 7 -6.86 -7.16 -23.85
C ILE A 7 -7.09 -8.50 -24.56
N LYS A 8 -8.25 -8.66 -25.20
CA LYS A 8 -8.57 -9.85 -26.00
C LYS A 8 -7.51 -10.09 -27.04
N HIS A 9 -7.17 -11.36 -27.27
CA HIS A 9 -6.21 -11.75 -28.30
C HIS A 9 -6.65 -11.23 -29.68
N GLY A 10 -5.72 -10.59 -30.41
CA GLY A 10 -5.99 -9.96 -31.69
C GLY A 10 -6.46 -8.51 -31.61
N GLU A 11 -6.86 -8.02 -30.43
CA GLU A 11 -7.30 -6.64 -30.24
C GLU A 11 -6.16 -5.74 -29.72
N GLU A 12 -6.35 -4.42 -29.87
CA GLU A 12 -5.37 -3.41 -29.48
C GLU A 12 -5.72 -2.69 -28.17
N PHE A 13 -6.98 -2.76 -27.72
CA PHE A 13 -7.45 -2.05 -26.55
C PHE A 13 -8.62 -2.78 -25.90
N PHE A 14 -8.94 -2.38 -24.68
CA PHE A 14 -10.24 -2.66 -24.03
C PHE A 14 -10.84 -1.38 -23.43
N VAL A 15 -12.13 -1.38 -23.27
CA VAL A 15 -12.89 -0.40 -22.49
C VAL A 15 -13.83 -1.18 -21.56
N ILE A 16 -13.88 -0.75 -20.30
CA ILE A 16 -14.86 -1.18 -19.32
C ILE A 16 -15.66 0.06 -18.94
N ASP A 17 -16.96 0.00 -19.12
CA ASP A 17 -17.89 1.06 -18.75
C ASP A 17 -18.86 0.50 -17.71
N GLY A 18 -18.94 1.14 -16.57
CA GLY A 18 -19.77 0.73 -15.44
C GLY A 18 -20.59 1.89 -14.91
N GLU A 19 -21.85 1.63 -14.65
CA GLU A 19 -22.78 2.54 -14.01
C GLU A 19 -23.00 2.09 -12.55
N PHE A 20 -22.94 3.04 -11.63
CA PHE A 20 -23.06 2.79 -10.19
C PHE A 20 -24.03 3.81 -9.60
N GLU A 21 -24.80 3.37 -8.63
CA GLU A 21 -25.60 4.27 -7.78
C GLU A 21 -24.92 4.42 -6.43
N ILE A 22 -24.54 5.65 -6.09
CA ILE A 22 -23.80 5.97 -4.85
C ILE A 22 -24.47 7.20 -4.21
N ASN A 23 -25.03 7.03 -3.01
CA ASN A 23 -25.73 8.09 -2.29
C ASN A 23 -26.80 8.78 -3.15
N ASP A 24 -27.66 7.98 -3.79
CA ASP A 24 -28.76 8.43 -4.70
C ASP A 24 -28.29 9.23 -5.93
N ARG A 25 -27.04 9.01 -6.37
CA ARG A 25 -26.48 9.62 -7.57
C ARG A 25 -25.96 8.54 -8.51
N ASN A 26 -26.28 8.69 -9.79
CA ASN A 26 -25.70 7.85 -10.82
C ASN A 26 -24.29 8.32 -11.15
N GLU A 27 -23.35 7.39 -11.08
CA GLU A 27 -21.93 7.62 -11.33
C GLU A 27 -21.46 6.68 -12.44
N GLN A 28 -20.94 7.22 -13.51
CA GLN A 28 -20.34 6.45 -14.60
C GLN A 28 -18.82 6.39 -14.41
N ILE A 29 -18.28 5.18 -14.45
CA ILE A 29 -16.83 4.94 -14.38
C ILE A 29 -16.40 4.22 -15.65
N VAL A 30 -15.52 4.85 -16.40
CA VAL A 30 -14.95 4.28 -17.62
C VAL A 30 -13.46 4.03 -17.44
N CYS A 31 -13.06 2.77 -17.60
CA CYS A 31 -11.66 2.35 -17.60
C CYS A 31 -11.26 1.88 -18.99
N SER A 32 -10.21 2.47 -19.57
CA SER A 32 -9.72 2.07 -20.87
C SER A 32 -8.19 1.91 -20.88
N LEU A 33 -7.73 0.95 -21.68
CA LEU A 33 -6.31 0.71 -21.93
C LEU A 33 -6.10 0.34 -23.39
N LYS A 34 -5.13 1.02 -24.02
CA LYS A 34 -4.59 0.64 -25.33
C LYS A 34 -3.14 0.17 -25.18
N LYS A 35 -2.73 -0.83 -25.97
CA LYS A 35 -1.34 -1.32 -25.97
C LYS A 35 -0.36 -0.16 -26.17
N GLY A 36 0.71 -0.13 -25.38
CA GLY A 36 1.72 0.92 -25.44
C GLY A 36 1.30 2.27 -24.83
N GLN A 37 0.07 2.41 -24.32
CA GLN A 37 -0.42 3.63 -23.70
C GLN A 37 -0.70 3.45 -22.20
N LYS A 38 -0.82 4.59 -21.49
CA LYS A 38 -1.23 4.59 -20.08
C LYS A 38 -2.73 4.27 -19.98
N LYS A 39 -3.08 3.48 -18.97
CA LYS A 39 -4.49 3.25 -18.60
C LYS A 39 -5.15 4.59 -18.24
N ILE A 40 -6.37 4.78 -18.73
CA ILE A 40 -7.19 5.97 -18.46
C ILE A 40 -8.39 5.55 -17.61
N LEU A 41 -8.69 6.32 -16.58
CA LEU A 41 -9.87 6.18 -15.75
C LEU A 41 -10.62 7.49 -15.75
N LYS A 42 -11.94 7.41 -16.00
CA LYS A 42 -12.85 8.58 -16.04
C LYS A 42 -13.98 8.37 -15.05
N ARG A 43 -14.44 9.46 -14.47
CA ARG A 43 -15.69 9.53 -13.70
C ARG A 43 -16.58 10.60 -14.32
N ASN A 44 -17.79 10.23 -14.73
CA ASN A 44 -18.76 11.14 -15.37
C ASN A 44 -18.13 11.93 -16.53
N GLY A 45 -17.34 11.24 -17.38
CA GLY A 45 -16.63 11.84 -18.51
C GLY A 45 -15.32 12.57 -18.17
N LYS A 46 -15.06 12.91 -16.90
CA LYS A 46 -13.82 13.58 -16.46
C LYS A 46 -12.71 12.58 -16.16
N ILE A 47 -11.53 12.79 -16.73
CA ILE A 47 -10.34 11.96 -16.48
C ILE A 47 -9.81 12.25 -15.07
N TYR A 48 -9.44 11.20 -14.31
CA TYR A 48 -8.68 11.35 -13.08
C TYR A 48 -7.22 11.70 -13.38
N ASP A 49 -6.69 12.68 -12.70
CA ASP A 49 -5.26 13.01 -12.79
C ASP A 49 -4.40 11.90 -12.17
N LYS A 50 -4.88 11.31 -11.08
CA LYS A 50 -4.23 10.21 -10.36
C LYS A 50 -5.23 9.10 -10.03
N PHE A 51 -4.84 7.84 -10.24
CA PHE A 51 -5.67 6.70 -9.86
C PHE A 51 -5.98 6.65 -8.35
N SER A 52 -5.10 7.19 -7.51
CA SER A 52 -5.33 7.28 -6.07
C SER A 52 -6.57 8.11 -5.69
N GLU A 53 -7.06 8.97 -6.56
CA GLU A 53 -8.30 9.73 -6.34
C GLU A 53 -9.56 8.88 -6.46
N HIS A 54 -9.45 7.74 -7.13
CA HIS A 54 -10.55 6.78 -7.26
C HIS A 54 -10.59 5.75 -6.12
N VAL A 55 -9.46 5.53 -5.46
CA VAL A 55 -9.38 4.55 -4.37
C VAL A 55 -10.32 4.97 -3.23
N GLY A 56 -11.18 4.04 -2.79
CA GLY A 56 -12.21 4.29 -1.77
C GLY A 56 -13.49 4.96 -2.28
N PHE A 57 -13.53 5.42 -3.52
CA PHE A 57 -14.76 5.95 -4.12
C PHE A 57 -15.82 4.85 -4.31
N ILE A 58 -15.39 3.68 -4.79
CA ILE A 58 -16.19 2.45 -4.82
C ILE A 58 -15.42 1.41 -4.02
N PRO A 59 -15.71 1.24 -2.71
CA PRO A 59 -15.02 0.25 -1.91
C PRO A 59 -15.36 -1.16 -2.42
N LEU A 60 -14.33 -1.98 -2.58
CA LEU A 60 -14.43 -3.31 -3.15
C LEU A 60 -13.71 -4.33 -2.28
N VAL A 61 -14.35 -5.46 -2.06
CA VAL A 61 -13.74 -6.66 -1.47
C VAL A 61 -13.76 -7.77 -2.50
N ILE A 62 -12.59 -8.37 -2.76
CA ILE A 62 -12.46 -9.55 -3.62
C ILE A 62 -11.90 -10.68 -2.77
N ILE A 63 -12.52 -11.85 -2.83
CA ILE A 63 -12.04 -13.08 -2.19
C ILE A 63 -11.63 -14.06 -3.28
N SER A 64 -10.41 -14.56 -3.18
CA SER A 64 -9.82 -15.48 -4.14
C SER A 64 -9.04 -16.61 -3.45
N PRO A 65 -8.76 -17.74 -4.11
CA PRO A 65 -7.88 -18.77 -3.56
C PRO A 65 -6.47 -18.29 -3.20
N ALA A 66 -6.00 -17.19 -3.80
CA ALA A 66 -4.71 -16.58 -3.49
C ALA A 66 -4.68 -15.89 -2.10
N ASP A 67 -5.84 -15.66 -1.46
CA ASP A 67 -5.90 -15.03 -0.13
C ASP A 67 -5.32 -15.92 0.97
N ARG A 68 -5.15 -17.22 0.71
CA ARG A 68 -4.35 -18.12 1.56
C ARG A 68 -2.92 -17.60 1.78
N ASP A 69 -2.40 -16.80 0.86
CA ASP A 69 -1.06 -16.24 0.92
C ASP A 69 -0.91 -15.27 2.11
N LEU A 70 -2.02 -14.71 2.62
CA LEU A 70 -2.03 -13.94 3.88
C LEU A 70 -1.56 -14.79 5.09
N ILE A 71 -1.76 -16.10 5.03
CA ILE A 71 -1.36 -17.04 6.09
C ILE A 71 0.03 -17.62 5.79
N ILE A 72 0.27 -18.02 4.55
CA ILE A 72 1.48 -18.78 4.15
C ILE A 72 2.68 -17.85 3.95
N GLU A 73 2.47 -16.69 3.37
CA GLU A 73 3.54 -15.74 3.06
C GLU A 73 3.94 -14.87 4.27
N GLY A 74 5.00 -14.11 4.08
CA GLY A 74 5.59 -13.25 5.11
C GLY A 74 4.75 -12.01 5.45
N SER A 75 5.28 -11.21 6.34
CA SER A 75 4.65 -9.99 6.86
C SER A 75 4.37 -8.92 5.79
N GLU A 76 5.07 -8.96 4.64
CA GLU A 76 4.85 -8.01 3.55
C GLU A 76 3.47 -8.16 2.94
N THR A 77 3.00 -9.39 2.69
CA THR A 77 1.66 -9.67 2.15
C THR A 77 0.57 -9.20 3.10
N ARG A 78 0.73 -9.45 4.40
CA ARG A 78 -0.20 -8.95 5.44
C ARG A 78 -0.21 -7.42 5.53
N ARG A 79 0.96 -6.76 5.42
CA ARG A 79 0.99 -5.29 5.37
C ARG A 79 0.29 -4.73 4.13
N LYS A 80 0.50 -5.33 2.96
CA LYS A 80 -0.20 -4.92 1.72
C LYS A 80 -1.71 -5.06 1.85
N PHE A 81 -2.18 -6.12 2.50
CA PHE A 81 -3.62 -6.29 2.80
C PHE A 81 -4.14 -5.15 3.67
N MET A 82 -3.51 -4.88 4.82
CA MET A 82 -3.90 -3.76 5.69
C MET A 82 -3.89 -2.43 4.94
N ASP A 83 -2.81 -2.15 4.21
CA ASP A 83 -2.66 -0.92 3.44
C ASP A 83 -3.77 -0.76 2.39
N SER A 84 -4.16 -1.86 1.74
CA SER A 84 -5.26 -1.88 0.76
C SER A 84 -6.60 -1.53 1.42
N VAL A 85 -6.90 -2.10 2.58
CA VAL A 85 -8.17 -1.83 3.29
C VAL A 85 -8.18 -0.41 3.83
N ILE A 86 -7.13 0.00 4.57
CA ILE A 86 -7.06 1.35 5.16
C ILE A 86 -7.11 2.42 4.06
N SER A 87 -6.44 2.21 2.93
CA SER A 87 -6.43 3.17 1.81
C SER A 87 -7.80 3.38 1.17
N GLN A 88 -8.70 2.41 1.25
CA GLN A 88 -10.09 2.58 0.76
C GLN A 88 -10.94 3.41 1.73
N LEU A 89 -10.59 3.42 3.02
CA LEU A 89 -11.34 4.13 4.07
C LEU A 89 -10.77 5.52 4.36
N ASP A 90 -9.46 5.69 4.17
CA ASP A 90 -8.72 6.91 4.51
C ASP A 90 -7.83 7.36 3.35
N SER A 91 -8.29 8.38 2.62
CA SER A 91 -7.54 8.96 1.50
C SER A 91 -6.25 9.67 1.94
N GLN A 92 -6.18 10.14 3.19
CA GLN A 92 -4.97 10.74 3.76
C GLN A 92 -3.92 9.65 4.00
N TYR A 93 -4.33 8.48 4.51
CA TYR A 93 -3.45 7.33 4.64
C TYR A 93 -2.80 6.95 3.31
N LEU A 94 -3.62 6.84 2.25
CA LEU A 94 -3.11 6.52 0.91
C LEU A 94 -2.08 7.55 0.42
N LYS A 95 -2.32 8.83 0.65
CA LYS A 95 -1.37 9.90 0.29
C LYS A 95 -0.05 9.74 1.04
N GLN A 96 -0.10 9.51 2.35
CA GLN A 96 1.09 9.29 3.18
C GLN A 96 1.86 8.04 2.75
N LEU A 97 1.16 6.94 2.48
CA LEU A 97 1.77 5.69 2.00
C LEU A 97 2.50 5.87 0.67
N ILE A 98 1.89 6.58 -0.29
CA ILE A 98 2.52 6.89 -1.59
C ILE A 98 3.77 7.76 -1.38
N GLN A 99 3.74 8.78 -0.52
CA GLN A 99 4.90 9.62 -0.23
C GLN A 99 6.00 8.82 0.47
N TYR A 100 5.65 7.99 1.45
CA TYR A 100 6.59 7.10 2.13
C TYR A 100 7.34 6.21 1.13
N GLN A 101 6.62 5.53 0.25
CA GLN A 101 7.23 4.66 -0.76
C GLN A 101 8.12 5.42 -1.75
N LYS A 102 7.71 6.63 -2.15
CA LYS A 102 8.50 7.50 -3.01
C LYS A 102 9.81 7.92 -2.34
N VAL A 103 9.74 8.39 -1.10
CA VAL A 103 10.92 8.84 -0.34
C VAL A 103 11.84 7.66 -0.03
N MET A 104 11.30 6.48 0.30
CA MET A 104 12.06 5.26 0.48
C MET A 104 12.85 4.88 -0.79
N SER A 105 12.19 4.95 -1.95
CA SER A 105 12.84 4.70 -3.23
C SER A 105 13.95 5.71 -3.54
N GLN A 106 13.74 6.99 -3.23
CA GLN A 106 14.73 8.04 -3.42
C GLN A 106 15.93 7.87 -2.48
N ARG A 107 15.69 7.54 -1.19
CA ARG A 107 16.75 7.22 -0.22
C ARG A 107 17.60 6.04 -0.69
N ASN A 108 16.95 4.97 -1.16
CA ASN A 108 17.67 3.80 -1.68
C ASN A 108 18.48 4.13 -2.95
N ALA A 109 17.97 4.98 -3.82
CA ALA A 109 18.71 5.47 -4.98
C ALA A 109 19.93 6.30 -4.57
N LEU A 110 19.81 7.14 -3.53
CA LEU A 110 20.91 7.93 -2.98
C LEU A 110 22.00 7.03 -2.35
N LEU A 111 21.62 6.02 -1.58
CA LEU A 111 22.57 5.04 -1.01
C LEU A 111 23.36 4.31 -2.11
N LYS A 112 22.69 3.91 -3.20
CA LYS A 112 23.36 3.32 -4.38
C LYS A 112 24.31 4.30 -5.06
N TYR A 113 23.90 5.56 -5.21
CA TYR A 113 24.74 6.61 -5.77
C TYR A 113 26.00 6.82 -4.92
N PHE A 114 25.86 6.87 -3.59
CA PHE A 114 27.01 7.00 -2.69
C PHE A 114 28.01 5.85 -2.84
N ALA A 115 27.51 4.63 -2.93
CA ALA A 115 28.35 3.45 -3.13
C ALA A 115 29.12 3.49 -4.46
N LEU A 116 28.43 3.83 -5.55
CA LEU A 116 29.03 3.86 -6.89
C LEU A 116 30.09 4.98 -7.05
N ASN A 117 29.94 6.10 -6.35
CA ASN A 117 30.82 7.25 -6.48
C ASN A 117 31.82 7.39 -5.31
N PHE A 118 31.82 6.43 -4.37
CA PHE A 118 32.69 6.43 -3.19
C PHE A 118 32.57 7.73 -2.35
N VAL A 119 31.36 8.29 -2.29
CA VAL A 119 31.03 9.48 -1.51
C VAL A 119 29.99 9.13 -0.44
N PHE A 120 29.90 9.96 0.57
CA PHE A 120 28.84 9.88 1.56
C PHE A 120 28.49 11.28 2.08
N ASP A 121 27.22 11.63 1.98
CA ASP A 121 26.68 12.89 2.46
C ASP A 121 25.53 12.59 3.43
N ASN A 122 25.82 12.76 4.72
CA ASN A 122 24.86 12.51 5.77
C ASN A 122 23.77 13.57 5.82
N ASP A 123 24.06 14.80 5.47
CA ASP A 123 23.09 15.90 5.53
C ASP A 123 21.99 15.70 4.50
N THR A 124 22.35 15.32 3.28
CA THR A 124 21.38 14.97 2.25
C THR A 124 20.56 13.74 2.65
N LEU A 125 21.18 12.73 3.28
CA LEU A 125 20.46 11.52 3.70
C LEU A 125 19.48 11.80 4.84
N SER A 126 19.84 12.71 5.77
CA SER A 126 19.00 13.09 6.92
C SER A 126 17.67 13.69 6.49
N ILE A 127 17.63 14.44 5.39
CA ILE A 127 16.40 15.00 4.83
C ILE A 127 15.39 13.88 4.47
N TYR A 128 15.88 12.80 3.88
CA TYR A 128 15.03 11.64 3.58
C TYR A 128 14.62 10.89 4.86
N ASN A 129 15.52 10.79 5.85
CA ASN A 129 15.22 10.15 7.13
C ASN A 129 14.09 10.87 7.87
N GLU A 130 14.12 12.20 7.94
CA GLU A 130 13.08 13.02 8.55
C GLU A 130 11.72 12.84 7.84
N GLN A 131 11.72 12.87 6.51
CA GLN A 131 10.51 12.65 5.73
C GLN A 131 9.93 11.23 5.96
N LEU A 132 10.79 10.19 5.96
CA LEU A 132 10.38 8.82 6.25
C LEU A 132 9.82 8.69 7.66
N ASN A 133 10.44 9.34 8.64
CA ASN A 133 9.96 9.34 10.01
C ASN A 133 8.55 9.93 10.11
N SER A 134 8.32 11.09 9.49
CA SER A 134 7.02 11.76 9.50
C SER A 134 5.91 10.89 8.87
N PHE A 135 6.15 10.35 7.67
CA PHE A 135 5.18 9.50 6.98
C PHE A 135 5.03 8.14 7.65
N GLY A 136 6.14 7.54 8.09
CA GLY A 136 6.18 6.23 8.73
C GLY A 136 5.43 6.20 10.06
N GLN A 137 5.56 7.24 10.87
CA GLN A 137 4.81 7.37 12.13
C GLN A 137 3.29 7.41 11.88
N TYR A 138 2.85 8.19 10.90
CA TYR A 138 1.42 8.24 10.55
C TYR A 138 0.90 6.87 10.08
N ILE A 139 1.67 6.18 9.23
CA ILE A 139 1.31 4.84 8.75
C ILE A 139 1.24 3.84 9.90
N PHE A 140 2.20 3.88 10.82
CA PHE A 140 2.25 3.02 11.99
C PHE A 140 1.02 3.20 12.87
N GLU A 141 0.66 4.44 13.23
CA GLU A 141 -0.51 4.72 14.06
C GLU A 141 -1.81 4.24 13.41
N LYS A 142 -1.97 4.46 12.10
CA LYS A 142 -3.15 4.01 11.38
C LYS A 142 -3.25 2.48 11.25
N ARG A 143 -2.13 1.78 11.09
CA ARG A 143 -2.12 0.31 11.11
C ARG A 143 -2.43 -0.23 12.50
N LYS A 144 -1.91 0.38 13.56
CA LYS A 144 -2.20 0.02 14.94
C LYS A 144 -3.70 0.18 15.23
N GLU A 145 -4.28 1.34 14.91
CA GLU A 145 -5.71 1.62 15.04
C GLU A 145 -6.56 0.58 14.27
N PHE A 146 -6.18 0.26 13.04
CA PHE A 146 -6.85 -0.74 12.22
C PHE A 146 -6.83 -2.13 12.87
N ILE A 147 -5.67 -2.59 13.35
CA ILE A 147 -5.54 -3.91 13.96
C ILE A 147 -6.34 -4.00 15.27
N GLU A 148 -6.35 -2.96 16.09
CA GLU A 148 -7.16 -2.92 17.32
C GLU A 148 -8.65 -3.09 17.02
N GLN A 149 -9.15 -2.51 15.92
CA GLN A 149 -10.54 -2.66 15.49
C GLN A 149 -10.79 -4.01 14.77
N PHE A 150 -9.80 -4.53 14.06
CA PHE A 150 -9.93 -5.75 13.27
C PHE A 150 -9.93 -7.03 14.12
N ILE A 151 -9.13 -7.09 15.19
CA ILE A 151 -9.00 -8.26 16.05
C ILE A 151 -10.35 -8.79 16.57
N PRO A 152 -11.24 -7.98 17.17
CA PRO A 152 -12.52 -8.49 17.67
C PRO A 152 -13.43 -9.02 16.54
N ILE A 153 -13.42 -8.38 15.38
CA ILE A 153 -14.20 -8.82 14.20
C ILE A 153 -13.66 -10.17 13.71
N PHE A 154 -12.35 -10.27 13.57
CA PHE A 154 -11.67 -11.50 13.16
C PHE A 154 -12.00 -12.65 14.12
N ASN A 155 -11.87 -12.45 15.44
CA ASN A 155 -12.14 -13.46 16.44
C ASN A 155 -13.58 -13.94 16.40
N THR A 156 -14.55 -13.04 16.20
CA THR A 156 -15.97 -13.40 16.07
C THR A 156 -16.20 -14.35 14.90
N HIS A 157 -15.65 -14.02 13.73
CA HIS A 157 -15.79 -14.86 12.54
C HIS A 157 -15.02 -16.18 12.65
N HIS A 158 -13.81 -16.14 13.21
CA HIS A 158 -13.01 -17.34 13.43
C HIS A 158 -13.72 -18.34 14.35
N GLN A 159 -14.25 -17.87 15.47
CA GLN A 159 -15.02 -18.71 16.41
C GLN A 159 -16.27 -19.33 15.77
N ALA A 160 -16.97 -18.56 14.92
CA ALA A 160 -18.14 -19.06 14.21
C ALA A 160 -17.78 -20.21 13.22
N ILE A 161 -16.61 -20.13 12.57
CA ILE A 161 -16.14 -21.14 11.61
C ILE A 161 -15.62 -22.38 12.34
N THR A 162 -14.86 -22.23 13.42
CA THR A 162 -14.19 -23.35 14.13
C THR A 162 -15.06 -23.98 15.22
N GLY A 163 -16.25 -23.43 15.48
CA GLY A 163 -17.08 -23.86 16.61
C GLY A 163 -16.40 -23.67 17.97
N SER A 164 -15.51 -22.67 18.08
CA SER A 164 -14.71 -22.37 19.27
C SER A 164 -13.74 -23.48 19.71
N GLN A 165 -13.42 -24.42 18.81
CA GLN A 165 -12.47 -25.50 19.11
C GLN A 165 -11.01 -25.06 19.00
N GLU A 166 -10.76 -23.96 18.29
CA GLU A 166 -9.42 -23.40 18.11
C GLU A 166 -9.35 -21.96 18.57
N THR A 167 -8.20 -21.54 19.08
CA THR A 167 -7.92 -20.16 19.47
C THR A 167 -6.77 -19.63 18.62
N VAL A 168 -6.99 -18.50 17.95
CA VAL A 168 -5.98 -17.80 17.15
C VAL A 168 -5.81 -16.40 17.71
N GLN A 169 -4.57 -15.94 17.78
CA GLN A 169 -4.24 -14.59 18.19
C GLN A 169 -3.58 -13.84 17.02
N LEU A 170 -4.08 -12.64 16.74
CA LEU A 170 -3.44 -11.69 15.84
C LEU A 170 -2.59 -10.73 16.68
N VAL A 171 -1.32 -10.58 16.32
CA VAL A 171 -0.38 -9.66 16.97
C VAL A 171 0.19 -8.72 15.92
N TYR A 172 0.16 -7.43 16.20
CA TYR A 172 0.86 -6.44 15.39
C TYR A 172 2.24 -6.19 15.96
N GLU A 173 3.27 -6.63 15.23
CA GLU A 173 4.67 -6.45 15.61
C GLU A 173 5.29 -5.31 14.79
N SER A 174 5.95 -4.39 15.46
CA SER A 174 6.70 -3.30 14.83
C SER A 174 7.78 -2.79 15.77
N HIS A 175 8.95 -2.47 15.25
CA HIS A 175 10.01 -1.78 16.01
C HIS A 175 9.59 -0.38 16.46
N LEU A 176 8.54 0.19 15.86
CA LEU A 176 8.03 1.52 16.21
C LEU A 176 7.23 1.55 17.51
N PHE A 177 6.99 0.40 18.16
CA PHE A 177 6.47 0.38 19.53
C PHE A 177 7.50 0.82 20.57
N GLU A 178 8.78 0.59 20.29
CA GLU A 178 9.89 0.82 21.23
C GLU A 178 10.70 2.07 20.86
N ASN A 179 10.84 2.33 19.54
CA ASN A 179 11.69 3.40 19.01
C ASN A 179 10.95 4.21 17.93
N ASN A 180 11.38 5.43 17.68
CA ASN A 180 10.93 6.15 16.49
C ASN A 180 11.73 5.73 15.25
N LEU A 181 11.16 5.96 14.06
CA LEU A 181 11.80 5.53 12.81
C LEU A 181 13.11 6.27 12.53
N LEU A 182 13.23 7.54 12.95
CA LEU A 182 14.46 8.31 12.76
C LEU A 182 15.64 7.65 13.47
N THR A 183 15.48 7.32 14.75
CA THR A 183 16.49 6.59 15.54
C THR A 183 16.87 5.27 14.88
N LEU A 184 15.88 4.49 14.43
CA LEU A 184 16.14 3.21 13.76
C LEU A 184 16.93 3.38 12.45
N LEU A 185 16.66 4.42 11.67
CA LEU A 185 17.39 4.72 10.43
C LEU A 185 18.82 5.17 10.70
N GLU A 186 19.05 5.95 11.77
CA GLU A 186 20.38 6.39 12.19
C GLU A 186 21.22 5.22 12.73
N GLU A 187 20.66 4.38 13.58
CA GLU A 187 21.36 3.21 14.14
C GLU A 187 21.74 2.18 13.07
N ASN A 188 20.90 2.02 12.03
CA ASN A 188 21.14 1.08 10.95
C ASN A 188 21.91 1.64 9.75
N ILE A 189 22.39 2.88 9.80
CA ILE A 189 23.04 3.54 8.65
C ILE A 189 24.21 2.73 8.06
N ASN A 190 25.03 2.12 8.88
CA ASN A 190 26.16 1.31 8.41
C ASN A 190 25.71 0.06 7.67
N LYS A 191 24.61 -0.56 8.11
CA LYS A 191 23.98 -1.70 7.44
C LYS A 191 23.36 -1.27 6.11
N ASP A 192 22.62 -0.17 6.10
CA ASP A 192 21.99 0.40 4.89
C ASP A 192 23.04 0.74 3.83
N ARG A 193 24.17 1.30 4.25
CA ARG A 193 25.32 1.60 3.36
C ARG A 193 25.94 0.33 2.77
N ALA A 194 26.10 -0.71 3.58
CA ALA A 194 26.64 -1.99 3.09
C ALA A 194 25.70 -2.71 2.13
N LEU A 195 24.39 -2.63 2.38
CA LEU A 195 23.36 -3.27 1.55
C LEU A 195 22.90 -2.39 0.37
N HIS A 196 23.20 -1.09 0.38
CA HIS A 196 22.75 -0.08 -0.58
C HIS A 196 21.22 0.09 -0.62
N TYR A 197 20.53 -0.23 0.48
CA TYR A 197 19.10 -0.01 0.68
C TYR A 197 18.73 -0.05 2.18
N THR A 198 17.52 0.44 2.49
CA THR A 198 16.93 0.50 3.84
C THR A 198 16.26 -0.80 4.21
#